data_c9c10ef26e89e54cb1a83b602b092846
#
_entry.id   c9c10ef26e89e54cb1a83b602b092846
#
_cell.length_a   1.000
_cell.length_b   1.000
_cell.length_c   1.000
_cell.angle_alpha   90.00
_cell.angle_beta   90.00
_cell.angle_gamma   90.00
#
_symmetry.space_group_name_H-M   'P 1'
#
loop_
_entity.id
_entity.type
_entity.pdbx_description
1 polymer ?
#
loop_
_entity_poly.entity_id
_entity_poly.type
_entity_poly.pdbx_seq_one_letter_code
_entity_poly.pdbx_strand_id
1 'polypeptide(L)'
;MATAQHSSNDTEGRRAPATRLPLTRRHWNILGVIALLASVFALGVAWAVSSPVGGSPDDDYHLASIWCTPPLSESGCETGYTEEDTYGPVVPETIASNRVACYAFHGESSAACVYNLSDERTAVTDRWDDGNYPWGYYQFHHHFIAHDTHRAALTMRIINWGIAVLLLGGIGALMPSFLRRGYVVAMAAAWTPMGIYFIASNNPSSWAFSGVLAFAAGLWSAANSEGWRRWSLMGGAAIGALLACTSRADAAFFLFVVSAALIFAVRWRRDRWPEGVLALLASIIGILIMRSTSVASNTLVSTDTPNISAIQALAANLHALPQFFAGFYGYRWGPGWMDVPYDGFVSTIGLLIAGAIIIAGVRSWSWRKAMASLMLAGAMAGVPILLGVLQRFNNVISYQPRYMMPLLAVLFFFMLTMDRRERTITRPQVGMLAVFLGTLNFYAIFTLLLRYTHGSASSNTLNLSKEASWWWESAPIGPSAVCLIASFAFIVALTIALLLTREEVSDSASPRD
;
A
#
# COMPACT_ATOMS: atom_id res chain seq x y z
N MET A 1 78.95 33.23 -47.00
CA MET A 1 77.59 33.62 -47.43
C MET A 1 76.59 32.77 -46.70
N ALA A 2 76.03 33.32 -45.64
CA ALA A 2 75.07 32.59 -44.79
C ALA A 2 73.76 33.38 -44.86
N THR A 3 72.69 32.70 -45.25
CA THR A 3 71.34 33.22 -45.30
C THR A 3 70.57 32.74 -44.10
N ALA A 4 70.16 33.66 -43.24
CA ALA A 4 69.32 33.41 -42.09
C ALA A 4 67.86 33.23 -42.53
N GLN A 5 67.17 32.16 -42.10
CA GLN A 5 65.74 32.02 -42.18
C GLN A 5 65.09 32.32 -40.82
N HIS A 6 64.19 33.28 -40.83
CA HIS A 6 63.30 33.62 -39.73
C HIS A 6 62.22 32.56 -39.58
N SER A 7 62.10 31.98 -38.43
CA SER A 7 60.99 31.10 -38.04
C SER A 7 60.06 31.88 -37.13
N SER A 8 58.84 32.15 -37.62
CA SER A 8 57.74 32.71 -36.83
C SER A 8 57.09 31.61 -35.99
N ASN A 9 57.18 31.70 -34.70
CA ASN A 9 56.47 30.85 -33.74
C ASN A 9 55.05 31.37 -33.54
N ASP A 10 54.06 30.75 -34.19
CA ASP A 10 52.67 30.86 -33.84
C ASP A 10 52.36 29.96 -32.64
N THR A 11 52.22 30.57 -31.47
CA THR A 11 51.71 29.91 -30.27
C THR A 11 50.19 29.90 -30.29
N GLU A 12 49.60 28.92 -30.97
CA GLU A 12 48.19 28.55 -30.77
C GLU A 12 47.98 28.02 -29.37
N GLY A 13 47.29 28.81 -28.54
CA GLY A 13 46.86 28.42 -27.19
C GLY A 13 45.85 27.29 -27.26
N ARG A 14 46.32 26.04 -27.13
CA ARG A 14 45.47 24.88 -26.85
C ARG A 14 44.78 25.09 -25.49
N ARG A 15 43.51 25.51 -25.52
CA ARG A 15 42.63 25.39 -24.35
C ARG A 15 42.55 23.91 -23.94
N ALA A 16 43.09 23.60 -22.79
CA ALA A 16 42.93 22.29 -22.18
C ALA A 16 41.45 21.96 -22.04
N PRO A 17 40.99 20.77 -22.42
CA PRO A 17 39.60 20.37 -22.19
C PRO A 17 39.32 20.41 -20.69
N ALA A 18 38.23 21.09 -20.31
CA ALA A 18 37.77 21.14 -18.92
C ALA A 18 37.59 19.72 -18.43
N THR A 19 38.49 19.24 -17.58
CA THR A 19 38.43 17.93 -16.92
C THR A 19 37.21 17.96 -16.02
N ARG A 20 36.11 17.38 -16.47
CA ARG A 20 34.96 17.07 -15.59
C ARG A 20 35.49 16.13 -14.51
N LEU A 21 35.54 16.61 -13.27
CA LEU A 21 35.88 15.77 -12.12
C LEU A 21 34.93 14.57 -12.09
N PRO A 22 35.44 13.33 -12.07
CA PRO A 22 34.57 12.17 -12.03
C PRO A 22 33.78 12.20 -10.71
N LEU A 23 32.45 12.12 -10.78
CA LEU A 23 31.59 12.04 -9.63
C LEU A 23 32.02 10.87 -8.76
N THR A 24 32.29 11.12 -7.48
CA THR A 24 32.67 10.06 -6.53
C THR A 24 31.48 9.12 -6.31
N ARG A 25 31.73 7.89 -5.89
CA ARG A 25 30.69 6.89 -5.52
C ARG A 25 29.65 7.46 -4.52
N ARG A 26 30.10 8.36 -3.62
CA ARG A 26 29.22 9.05 -2.66
C ARG A 26 28.20 9.95 -3.38
N HIS A 27 28.62 10.70 -4.40
CA HIS A 27 27.73 11.55 -5.18
C HIS A 27 26.69 10.73 -5.95
N TRP A 28 27.08 9.60 -6.54
CA TRP A 28 26.15 8.68 -7.21
C TRP A 28 25.10 8.10 -6.26
N ASN A 29 25.49 7.76 -5.03
CA ASN A 29 24.54 7.28 -4.03
C ASN A 29 23.57 8.38 -3.58
N ILE A 30 24.02 9.61 -3.41
CA ILE A 30 23.16 10.75 -3.06
C ILE A 30 22.16 11.03 -4.18
N LEU A 31 22.62 11.12 -5.43
CA LEU A 31 21.75 11.31 -6.59
C LEU A 31 20.73 10.17 -6.72
N GLY A 32 21.15 8.93 -6.47
CA GLY A 32 20.26 7.77 -6.46
C GLY A 32 19.16 7.88 -5.40
N VAL A 33 19.50 8.33 -4.18
CA VAL A 33 18.51 8.53 -3.12
C VAL A 33 17.53 9.66 -3.48
N ILE A 34 18.01 10.78 -4.01
CA ILE A 34 17.16 11.89 -4.46
C ILE A 34 16.21 11.43 -5.58
N ALA A 35 16.73 10.71 -6.57
CA ALA A 35 15.94 10.18 -7.67
C ALA A 35 14.90 9.15 -7.18
N LEU A 36 15.26 8.30 -6.21
CA LEU A 36 14.33 7.38 -5.57
C LEU A 36 13.18 8.13 -4.89
N LEU A 37 13.50 9.11 -4.06
CA LEU A 37 12.49 9.89 -3.33
C LEU A 37 11.57 10.65 -4.30
N ALA A 38 12.13 11.29 -5.33
CA ALA A 38 11.36 11.98 -6.36
C ALA A 38 10.43 11.02 -7.12
N SER A 39 10.93 9.84 -7.49
CA SER A 39 10.13 8.83 -8.21
C SER A 39 9.03 8.25 -7.32
N VAL A 40 9.34 7.95 -6.04
CA VAL A 40 8.32 7.44 -5.09
C VAL A 40 7.26 8.51 -4.83
N PHE A 41 7.65 9.79 -4.70
CA PHE A 41 6.69 10.89 -4.54
C PHE A 41 5.81 11.04 -5.79
N ALA A 42 6.39 11.08 -6.99
CA ALA A 42 5.65 11.17 -8.25
C ALA A 42 4.68 9.98 -8.44
N LEU A 43 5.08 8.77 -8.06
CA LEU A 43 4.22 7.58 -8.07
C LEU A 43 2.99 7.78 -7.18
N GLY A 44 3.19 8.20 -5.94
CA GLY A 44 2.09 8.41 -4.99
C GLY A 44 1.12 9.51 -5.41
N VAL A 45 1.65 10.65 -5.90
CA VAL A 45 0.81 11.73 -6.44
C VAL A 45 -0.01 11.24 -7.63
N ALA A 46 0.61 10.49 -8.57
CA ALA A 46 -0.10 9.97 -9.73
C ALA A 46 -1.22 9.00 -9.33
N TRP A 47 -1.01 8.12 -8.34
CA TRP A 47 -2.07 7.26 -7.81
C TRP A 47 -3.12 8.05 -7.02
N ALA A 48 -2.74 9.09 -6.26
CA ALA A 48 -3.68 9.93 -5.51
C ALA A 48 -4.66 10.68 -6.41
N VAL A 49 -4.21 11.12 -7.60
CA VAL A 49 -5.07 11.81 -8.59
C VAL A 49 -5.79 10.85 -9.53
N SER A 50 -5.51 9.56 -9.50
CA SER A 50 -6.08 8.58 -10.44
C SER A 50 -7.57 8.27 -10.21
N SER A 51 -8.15 8.74 -9.12
CA SER A 51 -9.59 8.60 -8.80
C SER A 51 -10.21 9.95 -8.45
N PRO A 52 -11.45 10.21 -8.85
CA PRO A 52 -12.19 11.40 -8.40
C PRO A 52 -12.41 11.35 -6.88
N VAL A 53 -12.91 12.44 -6.30
CA VAL A 53 -13.42 12.43 -4.92
C VAL A 53 -14.61 11.46 -4.86
N GLY A 54 -14.65 10.64 -3.82
CA GLY A 54 -15.63 9.54 -3.73
C GLY A 54 -15.28 8.30 -4.56
N GLY A 55 -14.20 8.31 -5.36
CA GLY A 55 -13.83 7.23 -6.27
C GLY A 55 -12.87 6.18 -5.71
N SER A 56 -12.25 6.42 -4.55
CA SER A 56 -11.48 5.39 -3.84
C SER A 56 -12.42 4.47 -3.05
N PRO A 57 -12.01 3.25 -2.69
CA PRO A 57 -12.89 2.35 -1.95
C PRO A 57 -13.35 2.96 -0.63
N ASP A 58 -14.65 3.01 -0.43
CA ASP A 58 -15.31 3.60 0.74
C ASP A 58 -14.91 5.07 1.02
N ASP A 59 -14.44 5.80 0.00
CA ASP A 59 -13.99 7.20 0.11
C ASP A 59 -15.15 8.12 0.57
N ASP A 60 -16.34 7.86 0.07
CA ASP A 60 -17.61 8.50 0.44
C ASP A 60 -17.94 8.32 1.94
N TYR A 61 -17.78 7.11 2.46
CA TYR A 61 -17.98 6.78 3.87
C TYR A 61 -16.92 7.43 4.76
N HIS A 62 -15.67 7.36 4.35
CA HIS A 62 -14.56 7.86 5.16
C HIS A 62 -14.43 9.38 5.10
N LEU A 63 -14.70 10.04 3.97
CA LEU A 63 -14.69 11.50 3.89
C LEU A 63 -15.80 12.10 4.76
N ALA A 64 -17.03 11.58 4.70
CA ALA A 64 -18.11 12.02 5.57
C ALA A 64 -17.73 11.87 7.05
N SER A 65 -17.08 10.75 7.42
CA SER A 65 -16.60 10.49 8.79
C SER A 65 -15.40 11.35 9.21
N ILE A 66 -14.64 11.90 8.26
CA ILE A 66 -13.59 12.89 8.52
C ILE A 66 -14.19 14.27 8.75
N TRP A 67 -15.19 14.66 7.96
CA TRP A 67 -15.90 15.94 8.15
C TRP A 67 -16.66 15.97 9.46
N CYS A 68 -17.40 14.91 9.75
CA CYS A 68 -18.20 14.76 10.96
C CYS A 68 -17.65 13.60 11.79
N THR A 69 -16.63 13.91 12.60
CA THR A 69 -15.89 12.87 13.35
C THR A 69 -16.78 12.17 14.40
N PRO A 70 -16.69 10.82 14.51
CA PRO A 70 -17.46 10.08 15.51
C PRO A 70 -17.02 10.40 16.96
N PRO A 71 -17.97 10.39 17.95
CA PRO A 71 -19.39 10.15 17.75
C PRO A 71 -20.09 11.39 17.17
N LEU A 72 -21.11 11.17 16.32
CA LEU A 72 -21.80 12.25 15.60
C LEU A 72 -22.37 13.33 16.55
N SER A 73 -22.85 12.91 17.72
CA SER A 73 -23.39 13.81 18.75
C SER A 73 -22.38 14.84 19.28
N GLU A 74 -21.08 14.61 19.13
CA GLU A 74 -19.99 15.48 19.59
C GLU A 74 -19.28 16.18 18.42
N SER A 75 -19.61 15.83 17.16
CA SER A 75 -18.94 16.35 15.97
C SER A 75 -19.22 17.83 15.68
N GLY A 76 -20.32 18.37 16.22
CA GLY A 76 -20.81 19.70 15.88
C GLY A 76 -21.46 19.81 14.49
N CYS A 77 -21.58 18.71 13.75
CA CYS A 77 -22.25 18.68 12.46
C CYS A 77 -23.78 18.77 12.62
N GLU A 78 -24.42 19.46 11.68
CA GLU A 78 -25.88 19.36 11.50
C GLU A 78 -26.23 17.94 11.07
N THR A 79 -27.45 17.52 11.41
CA THR A 79 -27.97 16.20 11.09
C THR A 79 -29.35 16.31 10.42
N GLY A 80 -29.72 15.32 9.65
CA GLY A 80 -30.99 15.29 8.95
C GLY A 80 -31.36 13.88 8.47
N TYR A 81 -32.36 13.83 7.61
CA TYR A 81 -32.80 12.60 6.97
C TYR A 81 -32.64 12.72 5.47
N THR A 82 -32.22 11.65 4.82
CA THR A 82 -32.20 11.54 3.35
C THR A 82 -33.64 11.42 2.80
N GLU A 83 -33.78 11.48 1.49
CA GLU A 83 -35.07 11.22 0.82
C GLU A 83 -35.62 9.81 1.10
N GLU A 84 -34.75 8.87 1.44
CA GLU A 84 -35.05 7.48 1.81
C GLU A 84 -35.26 7.28 3.32
N ASP A 85 -35.44 8.38 4.08
CA ASP A 85 -35.65 8.38 5.54
C ASP A 85 -34.47 7.79 6.34
N THR A 86 -33.25 7.88 5.81
CA THR A 86 -32.04 7.47 6.50
C THR A 86 -31.39 8.65 7.23
N TYR A 87 -31.20 8.50 8.54
CA TYR A 87 -30.55 9.52 9.38
C TYR A 87 -29.04 9.59 9.12
N GLY A 88 -28.50 10.83 9.07
CA GLY A 88 -27.07 11.03 8.89
C GLY A 88 -26.62 12.48 9.05
N PRO A 89 -25.29 12.75 8.99
CA PRO A 89 -24.74 14.10 9.03
C PRO A 89 -24.98 14.86 7.72
N VAL A 90 -25.05 16.18 7.84
CA VAL A 90 -25.07 17.11 6.71
C VAL A 90 -23.63 17.44 6.34
N VAL A 91 -23.26 17.17 5.10
CA VAL A 91 -21.91 17.38 4.58
C VAL A 91 -21.94 18.09 3.21
N PRO A 92 -20.83 18.65 2.71
CA PRO A 92 -20.79 19.14 1.33
C PRO A 92 -21.25 18.07 0.33
N GLU A 93 -22.02 18.48 -0.67
CA GLU A 93 -22.59 17.57 -1.68
C GLU A 93 -21.52 16.73 -2.39
N THR A 94 -20.33 17.29 -2.58
CA THR A 94 -19.18 16.67 -3.21
C THR A 94 -18.56 15.49 -2.45
N ILE A 95 -18.98 15.25 -1.20
CA ILE A 95 -18.55 14.10 -0.38
C ILE A 95 -19.74 13.29 0.18
N ALA A 96 -20.97 13.72 -0.06
CA ALA A 96 -22.16 12.96 0.36
C ALA A 96 -22.28 11.67 -0.47
N SER A 97 -22.39 10.53 0.18
CA SER A 97 -22.37 9.20 -0.45
C SER A 97 -23.41 9.05 -1.56
N ASN A 98 -24.65 9.42 -1.28
CA ASN A 98 -25.77 9.35 -2.24
C ASN A 98 -25.63 10.33 -3.43
N ARG A 99 -24.62 11.18 -3.47
CA ARG A 99 -24.34 12.14 -4.56
C ARG A 99 -23.08 11.77 -5.32
N VAL A 100 -21.97 11.54 -4.61
CA VAL A 100 -20.66 11.29 -5.23
C VAL A 100 -20.54 9.88 -5.83
N ALA A 101 -21.37 8.95 -5.42
CA ALA A 101 -21.42 7.57 -5.94
C ALA A 101 -22.24 7.40 -7.24
N CYS A 102 -22.55 8.48 -7.94
CA CYS A 102 -23.42 8.48 -9.12
C CYS A 102 -22.98 7.57 -10.28
N TYR A 103 -21.69 7.21 -10.35
CA TYR A 103 -21.13 6.29 -11.34
C TYR A 103 -20.79 4.90 -10.75
N ALA A 104 -20.97 4.73 -9.45
CA ALA A 104 -20.58 3.50 -8.76
C ALA A 104 -21.39 2.30 -9.28
N PHE A 105 -20.74 1.19 -9.54
CA PHE A 105 -21.33 -0.05 -10.09
C PHE A 105 -21.93 0.08 -11.51
N HIS A 106 -21.85 1.26 -12.13
CA HIS A 106 -22.23 1.49 -13.53
C HIS A 106 -20.97 1.54 -14.40
N GLY A 107 -20.36 0.38 -14.67
CA GLY A 107 -19.07 0.25 -15.34
C GLY A 107 -18.94 0.98 -16.68
N GLU A 108 -20.06 1.13 -17.40
CA GLU A 108 -20.17 1.86 -18.67
C GLU A 108 -20.12 3.39 -18.52
N SER A 109 -20.40 3.93 -17.34
CA SER A 109 -20.47 5.37 -17.10
C SER A 109 -19.13 5.91 -16.60
N SER A 110 -18.69 7.05 -17.16
CA SER A 110 -17.56 7.80 -16.59
C SER A 110 -17.96 8.52 -15.31
N ALA A 111 -16.98 9.09 -14.60
CA ALA A 111 -17.23 9.89 -13.41
C ALA A 111 -17.68 11.33 -13.71
N ALA A 112 -18.17 11.63 -14.93
CA ALA A 112 -18.58 12.97 -15.33
C ALA A 112 -19.71 13.56 -14.48
N CYS A 113 -20.54 12.71 -13.88
CA CYS A 113 -21.67 13.16 -13.05
C CYS A 113 -21.23 13.97 -11.81
N VAL A 114 -19.97 13.79 -11.33
CA VAL A 114 -19.45 14.56 -10.19
C VAL A 114 -19.26 16.05 -10.50
N TYR A 115 -19.19 16.45 -11.77
CA TYR A 115 -19.07 17.87 -12.16
C TYR A 115 -20.29 18.72 -11.82
N ASN A 116 -21.44 18.08 -11.63
CA ASN A 116 -22.66 18.77 -11.26
C ASN A 116 -22.77 19.04 -9.76
N LEU A 117 -21.86 18.49 -8.96
CA LEU A 117 -21.80 18.66 -7.52
C LEU A 117 -21.10 19.97 -7.15
N SER A 118 -21.45 20.55 -6.00
CA SER A 118 -20.90 21.82 -5.53
C SER A 118 -20.57 21.75 -4.04
N ASP A 119 -19.41 22.31 -3.67
CA ASP A 119 -19.01 22.45 -2.26
C ASP A 119 -19.87 23.45 -1.48
N GLU A 120 -20.59 24.34 -2.17
CA GLU A 120 -21.50 25.30 -1.57
C GLU A 120 -22.86 24.69 -1.22
N ARG A 121 -23.22 23.57 -1.83
CA ARG A 121 -24.43 22.83 -1.52
C ARG A 121 -24.13 21.73 -0.51
N THR A 122 -25.07 21.48 0.36
CA THR A 122 -25.00 20.42 1.36
C THR A 122 -26.04 19.35 1.11
N ALA A 123 -25.75 18.13 1.53
CA ALA A 123 -26.66 17.00 1.49
C ALA A 123 -26.50 16.15 2.76
N VAL A 124 -27.58 15.49 3.16
CA VAL A 124 -27.50 14.45 4.18
C VAL A 124 -26.87 13.21 3.55
N THR A 125 -25.84 12.66 4.16
CA THR A 125 -25.23 11.40 3.70
C THR A 125 -25.83 10.21 4.45
N ASP A 126 -26.02 9.09 3.74
CA ASP A 126 -26.52 7.83 4.28
C ASP A 126 -25.40 6.87 4.73
N ARG A 127 -24.14 7.19 4.41
CA ARG A 127 -22.98 6.38 4.78
C ARG A 127 -21.95 7.18 5.54
N TRP A 128 -21.74 6.82 6.80
CA TRP A 128 -20.81 7.46 7.72
C TRP A 128 -20.50 6.53 8.90
N ASP A 129 -19.44 6.83 9.67
CA ASP A 129 -19.04 6.05 10.84
C ASP A 129 -19.60 6.64 12.13
N ASP A 130 -20.24 5.79 12.94
CA ASP A 130 -20.70 6.16 14.30
C ASP A 130 -19.96 5.37 15.38
N GLY A 131 -18.63 5.28 15.25
CA GLY A 131 -17.77 4.63 16.24
C GLY A 131 -17.45 3.16 15.92
N ASN A 132 -17.64 2.70 14.68
CA ASN A 132 -17.22 1.37 14.26
C ASN A 132 -15.71 1.27 14.01
N TYR A 133 -15.05 2.39 13.70
CA TYR A 133 -13.61 2.49 13.48
C TYR A 133 -12.90 3.13 14.67
N PRO A 134 -11.65 2.80 14.93
CA PRO A 134 -10.81 3.58 15.85
C PRO A 134 -10.73 5.05 15.40
N TRP A 135 -10.96 5.97 16.33
CA TRP A 135 -11.14 7.40 16.05
C TRP A 135 -9.91 8.15 15.50
N GLY A 136 -8.70 7.62 15.69
CA GLY A 136 -7.46 8.37 15.45
C GLY A 136 -7.24 8.76 13.98
N TYR A 137 -7.62 7.92 13.02
CA TYR A 137 -7.53 8.25 11.60
C TYR A 137 -8.41 9.46 11.24
N TYR A 138 -9.66 9.45 11.66
CA TYR A 138 -10.62 10.53 11.37
C TYR A 138 -10.24 11.83 12.04
N GLN A 139 -9.88 11.79 13.32
CA GLN A 139 -9.45 12.97 14.06
C GLN A 139 -8.19 13.62 13.45
N PHE A 140 -7.23 12.82 13.03
CA PHE A 140 -6.04 13.35 12.37
C PHE A 140 -6.38 14.02 11.04
N HIS A 141 -7.19 13.38 10.19
CA HIS A 141 -7.51 13.91 8.87
C HIS A 141 -8.50 15.08 8.93
N HIS A 142 -9.31 15.18 9.98
CA HIS A 142 -10.20 16.32 10.22
C HIS A 142 -9.46 17.67 10.23
N HIS A 143 -8.19 17.69 10.61
CA HIS A 143 -7.39 18.93 10.58
C HIS A 143 -7.08 19.44 9.15
N PHE A 144 -7.35 18.65 8.14
CA PHE A 144 -7.10 18.98 6.72
C PHE A 144 -8.36 19.23 5.92
N ILE A 145 -9.53 19.30 6.57
CA ILE A 145 -10.77 19.70 5.91
C ILE A 145 -10.66 21.15 5.44
N ALA A 146 -11.23 21.45 4.28
CA ALA A 146 -11.26 22.78 3.70
C ALA A 146 -12.55 22.97 2.91
N HIS A 147 -12.90 24.21 2.59
CA HIS A 147 -14.07 24.54 1.77
C HIS A 147 -14.00 23.86 0.39
N ASP A 148 -12.81 23.84 -0.24
CA ASP A 148 -12.52 23.08 -1.45
C ASP A 148 -12.28 21.61 -1.07
N THR A 149 -13.32 20.78 -1.19
CA THR A 149 -13.29 19.36 -0.80
C THR A 149 -12.35 18.55 -1.70
N HIS A 150 -12.19 18.91 -2.97
CA HIS A 150 -11.28 18.25 -3.89
C HIS A 150 -9.83 18.42 -3.44
N ARG A 151 -9.46 19.66 -3.09
CA ARG A 151 -8.12 19.96 -2.57
C ARG A 151 -7.89 19.28 -1.23
N ALA A 152 -8.87 19.28 -0.33
CA ALA A 152 -8.80 18.61 0.96
C ALA A 152 -8.58 17.10 0.79
N ALA A 153 -9.41 16.43 -0.01
CA ALA A 153 -9.31 15.00 -0.28
C ALA A 153 -7.94 14.62 -0.90
N LEU A 154 -7.46 15.39 -1.88
CA LEU A 154 -6.15 15.16 -2.50
C LEU A 154 -5.01 15.36 -1.49
N THR A 155 -5.09 16.40 -0.65
CA THR A 155 -4.09 16.66 0.39
C THR A 155 -4.00 15.50 1.35
N MET A 156 -5.12 14.96 1.82
CA MET A 156 -5.17 13.80 2.73
C MET A 156 -4.57 12.54 2.08
N ARG A 157 -4.85 12.27 0.80
CA ARG A 157 -4.26 11.16 0.03
C ARG A 157 -2.73 11.29 -0.04
N ILE A 158 -2.22 12.51 -0.33
CA ILE A 158 -0.77 12.78 -0.39
C ILE A 158 -0.12 12.66 1.00
N ILE A 159 -0.80 13.08 2.07
CA ILE A 159 -0.34 12.93 3.45
C ILE A 159 -0.24 11.45 3.81
N ASN A 160 -1.24 10.63 3.50
CA ASN A 160 -1.20 9.19 3.72
C ASN A 160 -0.02 8.53 3.03
N TRP A 161 0.21 8.89 1.77
CA TRP A 161 1.38 8.43 1.02
C TRP A 161 2.69 8.90 1.67
N GLY A 162 2.76 10.16 2.07
CA GLY A 162 3.93 10.74 2.76
C GLY A 162 4.25 10.03 4.06
N ILE A 163 3.25 9.75 4.91
CA ILE A 163 3.41 8.99 6.15
C ILE A 163 4.01 7.60 5.86
N ALA A 164 3.46 6.88 4.89
CA ALA A 164 3.96 5.57 4.49
C ALA A 164 5.42 5.64 4.01
N VAL A 165 5.74 6.58 3.12
CA VAL A 165 7.10 6.75 2.56
C VAL A 165 8.11 7.11 3.66
N LEU A 166 7.78 8.05 4.54
CA LEU A 166 8.68 8.46 5.62
C LEU A 166 8.92 7.34 6.62
N LEU A 167 7.87 6.66 7.05
CA LEU A 167 7.97 5.59 8.04
C LEU A 167 8.68 4.36 7.46
N LEU A 168 8.20 3.85 6.35
CA LEU A 168 8.76 2.63 5.74
C LEU A 168 10.12 2.87 5.11
N GLY A 169 10.33 4.03 4.49
CA GLY A 169 11.63 4.45 3.97
C GLY A 169 12.66 4.65 5.09
N GLY A 170 12.27 5.26 6.21
CA GLY A 170 13.10 5.41 7.40
C GLY A 170 13.52 4.07 7.99
N ILE A 171 12.59 3.12 8.14
CA ILE A 171 12.89 1.75 8.57
C ILE A 171 13.84 1.07 7.57
N GLY A 172 13.57 1.19 6.26
CA GLY A 172 14.43 0.62 5.21
C GLY A 172 15.85 1.19 5.20
N ALA A 173 16.02 2.47 5.49
CA ALA A 173 17.32 3.13 5.58
C ALA A 173 18.11 2.67 6.83
N LEU A 174 17.43 2.46 7.95
CA LEU A 174 18.03 2.10 9.24
C LEU A 174 18.27 0.61 9.39
N MET A 175 17.50 -0.25 8.73
CA MET A 175 17.63 -1.71 8.87
C MET A 175 18.97 -2.24 8.39
N PRO A 176 19.45 -3.40 8.90
CA PRO A 176 20.64 -4.08 8.41
C PRO A 176 20.59 -4.31 6.90
N SER A 177 21.74 -4.16 6.23
CA SER A 177 21.85 -4.23 4.75
C SER A 177 21.31 -5.54 4.17
N PHE A 178 21.53 -6.66 4.85
CA PHE A 178 21.08 -7.98 4.39
C PHE A 178 19.54 -8.15 4.37
N LEU A 179 18.78 -7.28 5.05
CA LEU A 179 17.32 -7.29 5.05
C LEU A 179 16.71 -6.42 3.94
N ARG A 180 17.42 -5.36 3.52
CA ARG A 180 16.90 -4.28 2.67
C ARG A 180 16.32 -4.80 1.35
N ARG A 181 17.04 -5.68 0.66
CA ARG A 181 16.60 -6.20 -0.63
C ARG A 181 15.34 -7.04 -0.50
N GLY A 182 15.31 -7.95 0.48
CA GLY A 182 14.11 -8.73 0.78
C GLY A 182 12.92 -7.86 1.17
N TYR A 183 13.16 -6.79 1.92
CA TYR A 183 12.16 -5.81 2.30
C TYR A 183 11.53 -5.08 1.10
N VAL A 184 12.37 -4.53 0.20
CA VAL A 184 11.90 -3.85 -1.02
C VAL A 184 11.11 -4.80 -1.92
N VAL A 185 11.62 -6.02 -2.12
CA VAL A 185 10.93 -7.03 -2.96
C VAL A 185 9.61 -7.46 -2.34
N ALA A 186 9.58 -7.70 -1.03
CA ALA A 186 8.35 -8.10 -0.33
C ALA A 186 7.26 -7.03 -0.45
N MET A 187 7.62 -5.77 -0.21
CA MET A 187 6.70 -4.64 -0.30
C MET A 187 6.18 -4.46 -1.74
N ALA A 188 7.08 -4.46 -2.74
CA ALA A 188 6.69 -4.32 -4.14
C ALA A 188 5.80 -5.48 -4.62
N ALA A 189 6.14 -6.73 -4.28
CA ALA A 189 5.39 -7.91 -4.69
C ALA A 189 4.01 -8.03 -4.01
N ALA A 190 3.91 -7.60 -2.74
CA ALA A 190 2.66 -7.69 -1.99
C ALA A 190 1.68 -6.56 -2.32
N TRP A 191 2.19 -5.36 -2.67
CA TRP A 191 1.37 -4.16 -2.76
C TRP A 191 1.12 -3.65 -4.18
N THR A 192 1.77 -4.20 -5.20
CA THR A 192 1.49 -3.80 -6.58
C THR A 192 0.37 -4.68 -7.17
N PRO A 193 -0.75 -4.06 -7.64
CA PRO A 193 -1.05 -2.63 -7.63
C PRO A 193 -1.90 -2.19 -6.43
N MET A 194 -2.68 -3.08 -5.82
CA MET A 194 -3.76 -2.76 -4.89
C MET A 194 -3.30 -2.02 -3.63
N GLY A 195 -2.18 -2.43 -3.02
CA GLY A 195 -1.65 -1.78 -1.83
C GLY A 195 -1.20 -0.35 -2.09
N ILE A 196 -0.60 -0.06 -3.27
CA ILE A 196 -0.23 1.31 -3.66
C ILE A 196 -1.47 2.19 -3.74
N TYR A 197 -2.53 1.69 -4.37
CA TYR A 197 -3.81 2.39 -4.48
C TYR A 197 -4.41 2.72 -3.12
N PHE A 198 -4.49 1.73 -2.20
CA PHE A 198 -5.03 1.96 -0.86
C PHE A 198 -4.19 2.93 -0.02
N ILE A 199 -2.85 2.87 -0.12
CA ILE A 199 -1.98 3.79 0.62
C ILE A 199 -2.19 5.23 0.12
N ALA A 200 -2.42 5.45 -1.17
CA ALA A 200 -2.67 6.75 -1.78
C ALA A 200 -4.17 7.12 -1.81
N SER A 201 -4.98 6.67 -0.85
CA SER A 201 -6.42 6.92 -0.77
C SER A 201 -6.84 7.50 0.58
N ASN A 202 -8.08 7.98 0.70
CA ASN A 202 -8.68 8.47 1.95
C ASN A 202 -9.32 7.34 2.78
N ASN A 203 -8.70 6.18 2.79
CA ASN A 203 -9.19 5.02 3.51
C ASN A 203 -8.26 4.70 4.69
N PRO A 204 -8.76 4.41 5.90
CA PRO A 204 -7.96 3.98 7.04
C PRO A 204 -7.04 2.79 6.74
N SER A 205 -7.33 2.01 5.71
CA SER A 205 -6.44 0.95 5.23
C SER A 205 -5.05 1.45 4.84
N SER A 206 -4.88 2.72 4.46
CA SER A 206 -3.56 3.33 4.19
C SER A 206 -2.62 3.22 5.40
N TRP A 207 -3.14 3.48 6.60
CA TRP A 207 -2.41 3.33 7.86
C TRP A 207 -2.28 1.87 8.30
N ALA A 208 -3.28 1.03 8.00
CA ALA A 208 -3.20 -0.40 8.26
C ALA A 208 -2.04 -1.06 7.48
N PHE A 209 -1.93 -0.77 6.18
CA PHE A 209 -0.84 -1.30 5.34
C PHE A 209 0.53 -0.85 5.84
N SER A 210 0.71 0.46 6.00
CA SER A 210 1.99 1.03 6.43
C SER A 210 2.33 0.66 7.87
N GLY A 211 1.35 0.69 8.78
CA GLY A 211 1.54 0.43 10.21
C GLY A 211 1.91 -1.01 10.51
N VAL A 212 1.19 -2.00 9.96
CA VAL A 212 1.46 -3.42 10.22
C VAL A 212 2.84 -3.83 9.68
N LEU A 213 3.21 -3.38 8.47
CA LEU A 213 4.54 -3.68 7.93
C LEU A 213 5.64 -2.95 8.72
N ALA A 214 5.43 -1.68 9.10
CA ALA A 214 6.38 -0.92 9.91
C ALA A 214 6.64 -1.58 11.27
N PHE A 215 5.59 -2.06 11.93
CA PHE A 215 5.70 -2.81 13.18
C PHE A 215 6.52 -4.09 13.00
N ALA A 216 6.18 -4.91 12.02
CA ALA A 216 6.89 -6.16 11.75
C ALA A 216 8.36 -5.94 11.35
N ALA A 217 8.59 -5.07 10.36
CA ALA A 217 9.93 -4.80 9.83
C ALA A 217 10.80 -4.05 10.85
N GLY A 218 10.21 -3.11 11.59
CA GLY A 218 10.90 -2.38 12.66
C GLY A 218 11.38 -3.31 13.77
N LEU A 219 10.51 -4.15 14.34
CA LEU A 219 10.88 -5.10 15.40
C LEU A 219 11.89 -6.16 14.92
N TRP A 220 11.64 -6.75 13.73
CA TRP A 220 12.59 -7.72 13.17
C TRP A 220 13.96 -7.11 12.91
N SER A 221 13.99 -5.88 12.39
CA SER A 221 15.25 -5.16 12.15
C SER A 221 15.93 -4.73 13.46
N ALA A 222 15.18 -4.27 14.46
CA ALA A 222 15.69 -3.93 15.78
C ALA A 222 16.34 -5.13 16.46
N ALA A 223 15.68 -6.30 16.42
CA ALA A 223 16.23 -7.55 16.96
C ALA A 223 17.55 -8.00 16.28
N ASN A 224 17.84 -7.48 15.10
CA ASN A 224 19.07 -7.72 14.33
C ASN A 224 20.03 -6.51 14.30
N SER A 225 19.81 -5.50 15.13
CA SER A 225 20.60 -4.27 15.22
C SER A 225 21.07 -4.00 16.64
N GLU A 226 22.01 -3.07 16.79
CA GLU A 226 22.55 -2.63 18.07
C GLU A 226 22.63 -1.11 18.15
N GLY A 227 22.84 -0.58 19.35
CA GLY A 227 23.01 0.85 19.61
C GLY A 227 21.81 1.69 19.20
N TRP A 228 22.06 2.91 18.72
CA TRP A 228 21.01 3.88 18.39
C TRP A 228 20.06 3.39 17.26
N ARG A 229 20.57 2.63 16.29
CA ARG A 229 19.75 2.08 15.19
C ARG A 229 18.66 1.15 15.70
N ARG A 230 18.96 0.32 16.70
CA ARG A 230 17.99 -0.56 17.36
C ARG A 230 16.82 0.24 17.92
N TRP A 231 17.12 1.29 18.69
CA TRP A 231 16.11 2.12 19.33
C TRP A 231 15.29 2.92 18.32
N SER A 232 15.92 3.45 17.27
CA SER A 232 15.20 4.14 16.20
C SER A 232 14.26 3.20 15.43
N LEU A 233 14.66 1.96 15.18
CA LEU A 233 13.82 0.92 14.57
C LEU A 233 12.67 0.51 15.48
N MET A 234 12.89 0.43 16.77
CA MET A 234 11.82 0.23 17.75
C MET A 234 10.84 1.41 17.78
N GLY A 235 11.33 2.65 17.69
CA GLY A 235 10.51 3.84 17.54
C GLY A 235 9.63 3.78 16.28
N GLY A 236 10.22 3.38 15.15
CA GLY A 236 9.47 3.13 13.91
C GLY A 236 8.42 2.04 14.06
N ALA A 237 8.73 0.95 14.76
CA ALA A 237 7.76 -0.11 15.07
C ALA A 237 6.62 0.39 15.97
N ALA A 238 6.93 1.22 16.98
CA ALA A 238 5.92 1.80 17.85
C ALA A 238 4.97 2.75 17.09
N ILE A 239 5.52 3.60 16.20
CA ILE A 239 4.70 4.42 15.30
C ILE A 239 3.83 3.54 14.40
N GLY A 240 4.38 2.46 13.84
CA GLY A 240 3.61 1.49 13.07
C GLY A 240 2.46 0.86 13.85
N ALA A 241 2.71 0.47 15.11
CA ALA A 241 1.66 -0.04 16.00
C ALA A 241 0.59 1.01 16.29
N LEU A 242 0.98 2.27 16.52
CA LEU A 242 0.05 3.38 16.72
C LEU A 242 -0.86 3.57 15.50
N LEU A 243 -0.29 3.63 14.29
CA LEU A 243 -1.07 3.76 13.05
C LEU A 243 -2.05 2.60 12.87
N ALA A 244 -1.63 1.35 13.12
CA ALA A 244 -2.50 0.18 13.02
C ALA A 244 -3.65 0.26 14.05
N CYS A 245 -3.34 0.60 15.31
CA CYS A 245 -4.33 0.69 16.39
C CYS A 245 -5.33 1.84 16.20
N THR A 246 -4.93 2.92 15.55
CA THR A 246 -5.77 4.12 15.39
C THR A 246 -6.50 4.19 14.06
N SER A 247 -6.30 3.19 13.19
CA SER A 247 -6.93 3.15 11.86
C SER A 247 -8.05 2.12 11.75
N ARG A 248 -7.77 0.85 12.11
CA ARG A 248 -8.70 -0.27 11.88
C ARG A 248 -8.55 -1.33 12.98
N ALA A 249 -9.67 -1.89 13.40
CA ALA A 249 -9.66 -2.94 14.41
C ALA A 249 -8.97 -4.25 13.98
N ASP A 250 -9.13 -4.64 12.71
CA ASP A 250 -8.42 -5.79 12.14
C ASP A 250 -6.92 -5.55 12.03
N ALA A 251 -6.48 -4.34 11.66
CA ALA A 251 -5.07 -3.97 11.65
C ALA A 251 -4.46 -3.99 13.06
N ALA A 252 -5.20 -3.52 14.06
CA ALA A 252 -4.80 -3.63 15.47
C ALA A 252 -4.65 -5.10 15.90
N PHE A 253 -5.56 -5.99 15.50
CA PHE A 253 -5.45 -7.42 15.74
C PHE A 253 -4.26 -8.05 15.03
N PHE A 254 -3.87 -7.56 13.85
CA PHE A 254 -2.69 -8.07 13.14
C PHE A 254 -1.38 -7.83 13.89
N LEU A 255 -1.32 -6.88 14.80
CA LEU A 255 -0.16 -6.72 15.69
C LEU A 255 0.04 -7.95 16.58
N PHE A 256 -1.04 -8.55 17.06
CA PHE A 256 -0.98 -9.84 17.77
C PHE A 256 -0.48 -10.97 16.85
N VAL A 257 -1.02 -11.09 15.63
CA VAL A 257 -0.60 -12.13 14.67
C VAL A 257 0.88 -11.98 14.32
N VAL A 258 1.34 -10.75 14.06
CA VAL A 258 2.75 -10.44 13.77
C VAL A 258 3.63 -10.74 14.99
N SER A 259 3.19 -10.39 16.20
CA SER A 259 3.93 -10.68 17.43
C SER A 259 4.08 -12.18 17.65
N ALA A 260 3.03 -12.96 17.40
CA ALA A 260 3.09 -14.42 17.44
C ALA A 260 4.08 -14.99 16.42
N ALA A 261 4.13 -14.46 15.20
CA ALA A 261 5.11 -14.84 14.20
C ALA A 261 6.54 -14.45 14.63
N LEU A 262 6.72 -13.27 15.26
CA LEU A 262 8.01 -12.79 15.76
C LEU A 262 8.58 -13.65 16.90
N ILE A 263 7.72 -14.34 17.70
CA ILE A 263 8.19 -15.31 18.73
C ILE A 263 9.08 -16.37 18.07
N PHE A 264 8.72 -16.84 16.90
CA PHE A 264 9.49 -17.82 16.15
C PHE A 264 10.62 -17.17 15.33
N ALA A 265 10.37 -16.01 14.75
CA ALA A 265 11.37 -15.32 13.92
C ALA A 265 12.59 -14.86 14.72
N VAL A 266 12.39 -14.16 15.84
CA VAL A 266 13.45 -13.58 16.66
C VAL A 266 14.19 -14.66 17.47
N ARG A 267 15.53 -14.60 17.47
CA ARG A 267 16.35 -15.36 18.42
C ARG A 267 16.42 -14.58 19.73
N TRP A 268 15.48 -14.88 20.62
CA TRP A 268 15.33 -14.19 21.89
C TRP A 268 16.56 -14.38 22.77
N ARG A 269 17.07 -13.23 23.25
CA ARG A 269 18.18 -13.11 24.21
C ARG A 269 17.71 -12.19 25.33
N ARG A 270 18.36 -12.24 26.47
CA ARG A 270 17.98 -11.40 27.63
C ARG A 270 18.00 -9.89 27.31
N ASP A 271 18.92 -9.45 26.45
CA ASP A 271 19.04 -8.06 26.01
C ASP A 271 17.94 -7.62 25.03
N ARG A 272 17.09 -8.54 24.53
CA ARG A 272 15.98 -8.26 23.59
C ARG A 272 14.60 -8.16 24.28
N TRP A 273 14.58 -8.04 25.60
CA TRP A 273 13.32 -7.88 26.33
C TRP A 273 12.49 -6.64 25.90
N PRO A 274 13.09 -5.45 25.50
CA PRO A 274 12.30 -4.30 25.12
C PRO A 274 11.45 -4.56 23.85
N GLU A 275 11.99 -5.29 22.86
CA GLU A 275 11.25 -5.72 21.67
C GLU A 275 10.09 -6.65 22.06
N GLY A 276 10.30 -7.54 23.02
CA GLY A 276 9.26 -8.42 23.55
C GLY A 276 8.16 -7.65 24.27
N VAL A 277 8.51 -6.65 25.07
CA VAL A 277 7.55 -5.79 25.76
C VAL A 277 6.72 -4.99 24.77
N LEU A 278 7.36 -4.37 23.77
CA LEU A 278 6.62 -3.63 22.74
C LEU A 278 5.66 -4.56 21.96
N ALA A 279 6.10 -5.76 21.59
CA ALA A 279 5.25 -6.74 20.92
C ALA A 279 4.07 -7.18 21.80
N LEU A 280 4.29 -7.40 23.09
CA LEU A 280 3.24 -7.78 24.04
C LEU A 280 2.22 -6.64 24.24
N LEU A 281 2.69 -5.41 24.48
CA LEU A 281 1.80 -4.25 24.66
C LEU A 281 0.97 -3.99 23.40
N ALA A 282 1.59 -4.01 22.22
CA ALA A 282 0.88 -3.85 20.95
C ALA A 282 -0.18 -4.96 20.73
N SER A 283 0.13 -6.19 21.13
CA SER A 283 -0.80 -7.32 21.06
C SER A 283 -2.00 -7.14 22.00
N ILE A 284 -1.76 -6.75 23.25
CA ILE A 284 -2.83 -6.51 24.23
C ILE A 284 -3.74 -5.38 23.77
N ILE A 285 -3.16 -4.24 23.38
CA ILE A 285 -3.92 -3.08 22.89
C ILE A 285 -4.71 -3.46 21.63
N GLY A 286 -4.09 -4.17 20.68
CA GLY A 286 -4.74 -4.61 19.45
C GLY A 286 -5.94 -5.54 19.70
N ILE A 287 -5.83 -6.47 20.64
CA ILE A 287 -6.94 -7.35 21.03
C ILE A 287 -8.06 -6.55 21.71
N LEU A 288 -7.72 -5.59 22.56
CA LEU A 288 -8.71 -4.74 23.23
C LEU A 288 -9.49 -3.89 22.23
N ILE A 289 -8.79 -3.28 21.26
CA ILE A 289 -9.43 -2.48 20.19
C ILE A 289 -10.33 -3.38 19.34
N MET A 290 -9.87 -4.57 18.94
CA MET A 290 -10.70 -5.51 18.17
C MET A 290 -11.98 -5.89 18.91
N ARG A 291 -11.95 -5.95 20.25
CA ARG A 291 -13.14 -6.26 21.07
C ARG A 291 -14.07 -5.06 21.30
N SER A 292 -13.54 -3.84 21.26
CA SER A 292 -14.33 -2.62 21.51
C SER A 292 -15.08 -2.12 20.29
N THR A 293 -14.76 -2.61 19.10
CA THR A 293 -15.37 -2.17 17.83
C THR A 293 -16.37 -3.21 17.32
N SER A 294 -17.48 -2.72 16.73
CA SER A 294 -18.51 -3.59 16.13
C SER A 294 -18.14 -4.12 14.74
N VAL A 295 -16.99 -3.69 14.18
CA VAL A 295 -16.54 -4.07 12.83
C VAL A 295 -16.46 -5.59 12.64
N ALA A 296 -16.07 -6.34 13.68
CA ALA A 296 -16.03 -7.80 13.62
C ALA A 296 -17.42 -8.45 13.44
N SER A 297 -18.48 -7.81 13.90
CA SER A 297 -19.86 -8.30 13.77
C SER A 297 -20.52 -7.86 12.46
N ASN A 298 -20.11 -6.69 11.89
CA ASN A 298 -20.77 -6.09 10.74
C ASN A 298 -20.08 -6.36 9.40
N THR A 299 -18.87 -6.94 9.40
CA THR A 299 -18.07 -7.14 8.18
C THR A 299 -18.68 -8.15 7.19
N LEU A 300 -19.72 -8.88 7.57
CA LEU A 300 -20.27 -9.99 6.80
C LEU A 300 -21.81 -10.00 6.82
N VAL A 301 -22.44 -8.84 6.65
CA VAL A 301 -23.90 -8.82 6.50
C VAL A 301 -24.28 -9.20 5.07
N SER A 302 -24.63 -10.48 4.87
CA SER A 302 -25.44 -10.88 3.74
C SER A 302 -26.87 -11.16 4.24
N THR A 303 -27.84 -10.50 3.63
CA THR A 303 -29.26 -10.73 3.89
C THR A 303 -29.72 -12.11 3.44
N ASP A 304 -28.95 -12.76 2.56
CA ASP A 304 -29.23 -14.09 2.00
C ASP A 304 -28.19 -15.11 2.48
N THR A 305 -28.22 -15.48 3.76
CA THR A 305 -27.44 -16.64 4.23
C THR A 305 -28.12 -17.92 3.78
N PRO A 306 -27.49 -18.71 2.89
CA PRO A 306 -28.06 -20.00 2.54
C PRO A 306 -28.14 -20.87 3.80
N ASN A 307 -29.20 -21.65 3.96
CA ASN A 307 -29.36 -22.56 5.08
C ASN A 307 -28.42 -23.76 4.93
N ILE A 308 -27.12 -23.54 5.14
CA ILE A 308 -26.05 -24.54 5.00
C ILE A 308 -25.47 -24.91 6.36
N SER A 309 -25.01 -26.15 6.48
CA SER A 309 -24.32 -26.62 7.69
C SER A 309 -22.91 -26.01 7.79
N ALA A 310 -22.31 -26.02 9.01
CA ALA A 310 -20.93 -25.56 9.22
C ALA A 310 -19.91 -26.33 8.35
N ILE A 311 -20.12 -27.60 8.12
CA ILE A 311 -19.25 -28.45 7.31
C ILE A 311 -19.36 -28.04 5.82
N GLN A 312 -20.56 -27.77 5.33
CA GLN A 312 -20.78 -27.28 3.97
C GLN A 312 -20.16 -25.90 3.78
N ALA A 313 -20.33 -24.98 4.75
CA ALA A 313 -19.68 -23.68 4.73
C ALA A 313 -18.15 -23.83 4.72
N LEU A 314 -17.57 -24.69 5.55
CA LEU A 314 -16.13 -24.95 5.58
C LEU A 314 -15.64 -25.47 4.21
N ALA A 315 -16.30 -26.47 3.65
CA ALA A 315 -15.92 -27.05 2.36
C ALA A 315 -16.00 -26.02 1.23
N ALA A 316 -17.06 -25.22 1.18
CA ALA A 316 -17.24 -24.17 0.18
C ALA A 316 -16.17 -23.07 0.30
N ASN A 317 -15.87 -22.61 1.52
CA ASN A 317 -14.85 -21.60 1.76
C ASN A 317 -13.43 -22.10 1.44
N LEU A 318 -13.11 -23.36 1.75
CA LEU A 318 -11.84 -23.97 1.34
C LEU A 318 -11.72 -24.08 -0.18
N HIS A 319 -12.80 -24.44 -0.87
CA HIS A 319 -12.82 -24.50 -2.33
C HIS A 319 -12.60 -23.13 -2.97
N ALA A 320 -13.15 -22.06 -2.38
CA ALA A 320 -13.01 -20.69 -2.88
C ALA A 320 -11.67 -20.02 -2.50
N LEU A 321 -10.83 -20.64 -1.66
CA LEU A 321 -9.59 -20.06 -1.14
C LEU A 321 -8.58 -19.61 -2.25
N PRO A 322 -8.38 -20.34 -3.37
CA PRO A 322 -7.53 -19.85 -4.45
C PRO A 322 -8.01 -18.53 -5.08
N GLN A 323 -9.33 -18.36 -5.21
CA GLN A 323 -9.93 -17.12 -5.70
C GLN A 323 -9.76 -15.98 -4.68
N PHE A 324 -9.86 -16.29 -3.38
CA PHE A 324 -9.59 -15.33 -2.32
C PHE A 324 -8.15 -14.78 -2.40
N PHE A 325 -7.16 -15.64 -2.61
CA PHE A 325 -5.78 -15.20 -2.80
C PHE A 325 -5.57 -14.41 -4.10
N ALA A 326 -6.28 -14.74 -5.17
CA ALA A 326 -6.28 -13.92 -6.40
C ALA A 326 -6.85 -12.51 -6.14
N GLY A 327 -7.77 -12.38 -5.18
CA GLY A 327 -8.34 -11.11 -4.77
C GLY A 327 -7.34 -10.13 -4.15
N PHE A 328 -6.17 -10.58 -3.64
CA PHE A 328 -5.09 -9.69 -3.22
C PHE A 328 -4.54 -8.85 -4.38
N TYR A 329 -4.73 -9.32 -5.60
CA TYR A 329 -4.36 -8.65 -6.84
C TYR A 329 -5.58 -8.15 -7.62
N GLY A 330 -6.70 -7.93 -6.94
CA GLY A 330 -7.89 -7.30 -7.47
C GLY A 330 -8.87 -8.22 -8.21
N TYR A 331 -8.72 -9.55 -8.13
CA TYR A 331 -9.71 -10.47 -8.69
C TYR A 331 -11.05 -10.31 -7.99
N ARG A 332 -12.10 -9.99 -8.74
CA ARG A 332 -13.48 -9.65 -8.28
C ARG A 332 -13.60 -8.43 -7.35
N TRP A 333 -12.51 -7.95 -6.80
CA TRP A 333 -12.44 -6.84 -5.87
C TRP A 333 -11.36 -5.86 -6.34
N GLY A 334 -11.55 -5.33 -7.54
CA GLY A 334 -10.66 -4.34 -8.14
C GLY A 334 -10.67 -3.01 -7.39
N PRO A 335 -9.91 -2.03 -7.85
CA PRO A 335 -9.96 -0.68 -7.29
C PRO A 335 -11.30 0.03 -7.60
N GLY A 336 -11.41 1.26 -7.16
CA GLY A 336 -12.62 2.04 -7.30
C GLY A 336 -13.72 1.53 -6.38
N TRP A 337 -14.93 1.51 -6.86
CA TRP A 337 -16.09 0.89 -6.20
C TRP A 337 -16.10 -0.65 -6.35
N MET A 338 -14.90 -1.25 -6.47
CA MET A 338 -14.71 -2.67 -6.76
C MET A 338 -15.29 -3.09 -8.12
N ASP A 339 -15.49 -2.14 -8.99
CA ASP A 339 -16.09 -2.25 -10.31
C ASP A 339 -15.10 -2.05 -11.47
N VAL A 340 -13.81 -1.81 -11.15
CA VAL A 340 -12.75 -1.74 -12.16
C VAL A 340 -12.30 -3.15 -12.51
N PRO A 341 -12.40 -3.57 -13.78
CA PRO A 341 -12.12 -4.95 -14.18
C PRO A 341 -10.61 -5.23 -14.20
N TYR A 342 -10.09 -5.76 -13.10
CA TYR A 342 -8.74 -6.36 -13.07
C TYR A 342 -8.79 -7.84 -13.44
N ASP A 343 -9.53 -8.15 -14.49
CA ASP A 343 -9.74 -9.51 -14.96
C ASP A 343 -8.46 -10.28 -15.10
N GLY A 344 -8.55 -11.60 -15.01
CA GLY A 344 -7.51 -12.61 -15.10
C GLY A 344 -6.03 -12.22 -15.24
N PHE A 345 -5.73 -11.15 -16.02
CA PHE A 345 -4.36 -10.71 -16.28
C PHE A 345 -3.62 -10.25 -15.01
N VAL A 346 -4.17 -9.28 -14.28
CA VAL A 346 -3.51 -8.73 -13.07
C VAL A 346 -3.42 -9.78 -11.98
N SER A 347 -4.52 -10.49 -11.72
CA SER A 347 -4.55 -11.51 -10.68
C SER A 347 -3.67 -12.71 -11.00
N THR A 348 -3.61 -13.15 -12.27
CA THR A 348 -2.76 -14.27 -12.67
C THR A 348 -1.28 -13.92 -12.52
N ILE A 349 -0.83 -12.77 -13.03
CA ILE A 349 0.57 -12.35 -12.86
C ILE A 349 0.88 -12.11 -11.38
N GLY A 350 -0.03 -11.52 -10.62
CA GLY A 350 0.14 -11.33 -9.18
C GLY A 350 0.34 -12.65 -8.44
N LEU A 351 -0.47 -13.67 -8.72
CA LEU A 351 -0.31 -15.02 -8.15
C LEU A 351 1.00 -15.69 -8.58
N LEU A 352 1.45 -15.51 -9.82
CA LEU A 352 2.74 -16.02 -10.28
C LEU A 352 3.90 -15.36 -9.51
N ILE A 353 3.83 -14.05 -9.28
CA ILE A 353 4.80 -13.32 -8.46
C ILE A 353 4.77 -13.85 -7.02
N ALA A 354 3.60 -13.99 -6.41
CA ALA A 354 3.46 -14.53 -5.06
C ALA A 354 4.05 -15.95 -4.96
N GLY A 355 3.74 -16.81 -5.92
CA GLY A 355 4.30 -18.16 -6.01
C GLY A 355 5.83 -18.15 -6.15
N ALA A 356 6.38 -17.27 -6.97
CA ALA A 356 7.83 -17.12 -7.14
C ALA A 356 8.51 -16.65 -5.83
N ILE A 357 7.90 -15.72 -5.08
CA ILE A 357 8.38 -15.27 -3.77
C ILE A 357 8.36 -16.42 -2.75
N ILE A 358 7.27 -17.18 -2.71
CA ILE A 358 7.14 -18.34 -1.80
C ILE A 358 8.21 -19.39 -2.14
N ILE A 359 8.36 -19.77 -3.42
CA ILE A 359 9.38 -20.73 -3.86
C ILE A 359 10.78 -20.25 -3.52
N ALA A 360 11.09 -18.97 -3.78
CA ALA A 360 12.37 -18.38 -3.41
C ALA A 360 12.60 -18.41 -1.89
N GLY A 361 11.56 -18.14 -1.13
CA GLY A 361 11.59 -18.17 0.34
C GLY A 361 11.77 -19.58 0.91
N VAL A 362 11.18 -20.61 0.31
CA VAL A 362 11.29 -22.00 0.77
C VAL A 362 12.64 -22.62 0.47
N ARG A 363 13.41 -22.05 -0.46
CA ARG A 363 14.78 -22.54 -0.82
C ARG A 363 15.70 -22.69 0.41
N SER A 364 15.62 -21.77 1.36
CA SER A 364 16.24 -21.90 2.67
C SER A 364 15.13 -22.08 3.72
N TRP A 365 15.07 -23.25 4.36
CA TRP A 365 13.96 -23.63 5.23
C TRP A 365 14.45 -23.98 6.63
N SER A 366 13.85 -23.36 7.63
CA SER A 366 14.04 -23.70 9.03
C SER A 366 12.68 -23.85 9.71
N TRP A 367 12.59 -24.65 10.78
CA TRP A 367 11.33 -24.82 11.52
C TRP A 367 10.78 -23.49 12.07
N ARG A 368 11.68 -22.55 12.42
CA ARG A 368 11.32 -21.21 12.91
C ARG A 368 10.63 -20.38 11.81
N LYS A 369 11.18 -20.42 10.62
CA LYS A 369 10.62 -19.79 9.44
C LYS A 369 9.28 -20.44 9.07
N ALA A 370 9.21 -21.78 9.16
CA ALA A 370 7.97 -22.52 8.96
C ALA A 370 6.86 -22.03 9.90
N MET A 371 7.16 -21.96 11.21
CA MET A 371 6.18 -21.51 12.21
C MET A 371 5.77 -20.05 12.02
N ALA A 372 6.72 -19.14 11.80
CA ALA A 372 6.43 -17.73 11.55
C ALA A 372 5.55 -17.56 10.30
N SER A 373 5.89 -18.25 9.21
CA SER A 373 5.10 -18.22 7.96
C SER A 373 3.71 -18.86 8.14
N LEU A 374 3.62 -19.96 8.90
CA LEU A 374 2.35 -20.62 9.20
C LEU A 374 1.42 -19.72 10.04
N MET A 375 1.96 -18.95 11.01
CA MET A 375 1.16 -18.00 11.78
C MET A 375 0.55 -16.92 10.86
N LEU A 376 1.34 -16.35 9.96
CA LEU A 376 0.87 -15.32 9.04
C LEU A 376 -0.10 -15.89 7.98
N ALA A 377 0.31 -16.93 7.26
CA ALA A 377 -0.53 -17.54 6.23
C ALA A 377 -1.79 -18.19 6.82
N GLY A 378 -1.64 -18.79 8.01
CA GLY A 378 -2.76 -19.35 8.78
C GLY A 378 -3.78 -18.29 9.19
N ALA A 379 -3.34 -17.10 9.61
CA ALA A 379 -4.24 -15.99 9.88
C ALA A 379 -4.91 -15.48 8.61
N MET A 380 -4.15 -15.31 7.51
CA MET A 380 -4.68 -14.83 6.23
C MET A 380 -5.75 -15.73 5.61
N ALA A 381 -5.65 -17.02 5.79
CA ALA A 381 -6.67 -17.98 5.33
C ALA A 381 -7.70 -18.31 6.43
N GLY A 382 -7.22 -18.53 7.65
CA GLY A 382 -8.02 -19.05 8.76
C GLY A 382 -9.04 -18.05 9.30
N VAL A 383 -8.69 -16.75 9.41
CA VAL A 383 -9.64 -15.74 9.90
C VAL A 383 -10.85 -15.61 8.98
N PRO A 384 -10.69 -15.40 7.65
CA PRO A 384 -11.84 -15.35 6.74
C PRO A 384 -12.66 -16.65 6.71
N ILE A 385 -12.00 -17.81 6.71
CA ILE A 385 -12.69 -19.10 6.73
C ILE A 385 -13.49 -19.27 8.04
N LEU A 386 -12.88 -18.96 9.20
CA LEU A 386 -13.55 -19.08 10.49
C LEU A 386 -14.81 -18.21 10.54
N LEU A 387 -14.68 -16.93 10.12
CA LEU A 387 -15.82 -16.02 10.07
C LEU A 387 -16.88 -16.52 9.07
N GLY A 388 -16.47 -16.98 7.90
CA GLY A 388 -17.36 -17.58 6.91
C GLY A 388 -18.12 -18.79 7.45
N VAL A 389 -17.47 -19.65 8.22
CA VAL A 389 -18.11 -20.83 8.85
C VAL A 389 -19.07 -20.41 9.97
N LEU A 390 -18.68 -19.48 10.83
CA LEU A 390 -19.50 -18.99 11.94
C LEU A 390 -20.79 -18.31 11.43
N GLN A 391 -20.69 -17.55 10.35
CA GLN A 391 -21.81 -16.81 9.76
C GLN A 391 -22.51 -17.57 8.61
N ARG A 392 -22.12 -18.83 8.37
CA ARG A 392 -22.72 -19.68 7.32
C ARG A 392 -22.56 -19.17 5.89
N PHE A 393 -21.53 -18.40 5.59
CA PHE A 393 -21.23 -18.02 4.21
C PHE A 393 -20.72 -19.20 3.39
N ASN A 394 -21.14 -19.26 2.14
CA ASN A 394 -20.69 -20.26 1.17
C ASN A 394 -19.49 -19.81 0.32
N ASN A 395 -18.99 -18.58 0.52
CA ASN A 395 -17.89 -18.06 -0.27
C ASN A 395 -17.02 -17.09 0.55
N VAL A 396 -15.78 -17.49 0.85
CA VAL A 396 -14.80 -16.69 1.60
C VAL A 396 -14.43 -15.35 0.90
N ILE A 397 -14.70 -15.22 -0.40
CA ILE A 397 -14.47 -13.97 -1.15
C ILE A 397 -15.36 -12.82 -0.61
N SER A 398 -16.49 -13.12 0.00
CA SER A 398 -17.34 -12.12 0.68
C SER A 398 -16.63 -11.38 1.80
N TYR A 399 -15.58 -12.00 2.40
CA TYR A 399 -14.64 -11.32 3.29
C TYR A 399 -13.55 -10.60 2.48
N GLN A 400 -13.83 -9.62 1.80
CA GLN A 400 -12.93 -8.84 0.93
C GLN A 400 -11.42 -9.08 1.16
N PRO A 401 -10.69 -9.69 0.21
CA PRO A 401 -9.28 -10.09 0.38
C PRO A 401 -8.35 -8.96 0.82
N ARG A 402 -8.67 -7.71 0.42
CA ARG A 402 -7.91 -6.51 0.78
C ARG A 402 -7.65 -6.34 2.28
N TYR A 403 -8.55 -6.84 3.13
CA TYR A 403 -8.39 -6.74 4.58
C TYR A 403 -7.21 -7.57 5.11
N MET A 404 -6.82 -8.65 4.42
CA MET A 404 -5.67 -9.48 4.79
C MET A 404 -4.34 -9.05 4.15
N MET A 405 -4.35 -8.13 3.19
CA MET A 405 -3.15 -7.68 2.47
C MET A 405 -2.07 -7.05 3.37
N PRO A 406 -2.35 -6.37 4.50
CA PRO A 406 -1.28 -5.92 5.39
C PRO A 406 -0.36 -7.05 5.85
N LEU A 407 -0.90 -8.26 6.07
CA LEU A 407 -0.11 -9.45 6.45
C LEU A 407 0.69 -10.04 5.28
N LEU A 408 0.27 -9.84 4.03
CA LEU A 408 0.96 -10.39 2.86
C LEU A 408 2.38 -9.85 2.72
N ALA A 409 2.56 -8.54 2.90
CA ALA A 409 3.89 -7.93 2.86
C ALA A 409 4.79 -8.44 4.00
N VAL A 410 4.24 -8.67 5.19
CA VAL A 410 4.97 -9.26 6.32
C VAL A 410 5.36 -10.71 6.03
N LEU A 411 4.45 -11.51 5.48
CA LEU A 411 4.73 -12.88 5.08
C LEU A 411 5.89 -12.94 4.08
N PHE A 412 5.82 -12.15 3.01
CA PHE A 412 6.88 -12.11 2.00
C PHE A 412 8.20 -11.61 2.58
N PHE A 413 8.16 -10.62 3.45
CA PHE A 413 9.35 -10.12 4.12
C PHE A 413 10.03 -11.21 4.97
N PHE A 414 9.29 -11.95 5.77
CA PHE A 414 9.85 -13.04 6.57
C PHE A 414 10.34 -14.20 5.69
N MET A 415 9.59 -14.56 4.65
CA MET A 415 10.00 -15.59 3.68
C MET A 415 11.37 -15.26 3.04
N LEU A 416 11.62 -13.98 2.75
CA LEU A 416 12.83 -13.55 2.04
C LEU A 416 14.01 -13.22 2.96
N THR A 417 13.81 -13.02 4.28
CA THR A 417 14.83 -12.44 5.16
C THR A 417 15.23 -13.26 6.38
N MET A 418 14.46 -14.29 6.74
CA MET A 418 14.73 -15.04 7.98
C MET A 418 16.00 -15.90 7.94
N ASP A 419 16.45 -16.32 6.77
CA ASP A 419 17.66 -17.12 6.61
C ASP A 419 18.79 -16.31 5.95
N ARG A 420 19.85 -16.06 6.71
CA ARG A 420 20.97 -15.19 6.33
C ARG A 420 21.98 -15.82 5.34
N ARG A 421 21.90 -17.14 5.11
CA ARG A 421 23.00 -17.90 4.50
C ARG A 421 23.04 -17.90 2.99
N GLU A 422 21.95 -17.54 2.31
CA GLU A 422 21.86 -17.58 0.85
C GLU A 422 21.18 -16.34 0.26
N ARG A 423 21.63 -15.92 -0.92
CA ARG A 423 20.90 -14.94 -1.72
C ARG A 423 19.57 -15.55 -2.14
N THR A 424 18.51 -15.09 -1.52
CA THR A 424 17.16 -15.61 -1.74
C THR A 424 16.66 -15.36 -3.17
N ILE A 425 17.15 -14.28 -3.83
CA ILE A 425 16.73 -13.89 -5.18
C ILE A 425 17.93 -13.52 -6.04
N THR A 426 18.06 -14.14 -7.20
CA THR A 426 19.13 -13.89 -8.19
C THR A 426 18.86 -12.61 -9.01
N ARG A 427 19.89 -12.10 -9.72
CA ARG A 427 19.76 -10.92 -10.59
C ARG A 427 18.71 -11.11 -11.71
N PRO A 428 18.69 -12.23 -12.45
CA PRO A 428 17.66 -12.46 -13.47
C PRO A 428 16.25 -12.48 -12.89
N GLN A 429 16.05 -13.13 -11.72
CA GLN A 429 14.75 -13.15 -11.04
C GLN A 429 14.27 -11.75 -10.64
N VAL A 430 15.19 -10.89 -10.18
CA VAL A 430 14.87 -9.48 -9.90
C VAL A 430 14.47 -8.73 -11.17
N GLY A 431 15.17 -8.97 -12.28
CA GLY A 431 14.82 -8.37 -13.57
C GLY A 431 13.42 -8.77 -14.04
N MET A 432 13.12 -10.07 -14.00
CA MET A 432 11.77 -10.59 -14.31
C MET A 432 10.70 -9.99 -13.39
N LEU A 433 10.97 -9.95 -12.09
CA LEU A 433 10.05 -9.37 -11.11
C LEU A 433 9.76 -7.89 -11.42
N ALA A 434 10.80 -7.11 -11.76
CA ALA A 434 10.65 -5.71 -12.10
C ALA A 434 9.79 -5.50 -13.37
N VAL A 435 9.98 -6.35 -14.39
CA VAL A 435 9.16 -6.32 -15.61
C VAL A 435 7.70 -6.64 -15.28
N PHE A 436 7.44 -7.73 -14.57
CA PHE A 436 6.07 -8.13 -14.23
C PHE A 436 5.37 -7.10 -13.35
N LEU A 437 6.03 -6.60 -12.30
CA LEU A 437 5.46 -5.56 -11.43
C LEU A 437 5.25 -4.24 -12.18
N GLY A 438 6.16 -3.85 -13.08
CA GLY A 438 5.99 -2.68 -13.94
C GLY A 438 4.78 -2.81 -14.86
N THR A 439 4.61 -3.99 -15.47
CA THR A 439 3.44 -4.29 -16.29
C THR A 439 2.14 -4.27 -15.49
N LEU A 440 2.15 -4.85 -14.28
CA LEU A 440 0.98 -4.80 -13.38
C LEU A 440 0.61 -3.37 -13.01
N ASN A 441 1.58 -2.56 -12.62
CA ASN A 441 1.33 -1.17 -12.25
C ASN A 441 0.79 -0.35 -13.43
N PHE A 442 1.38 -0.52 -14.63
CA PHE A 442 0.90 0.15 -15.84
C PHE A 442 -0.55 -0.24 -16.16
N TYR A 443 -0.82 -1.54 -16.27
CA TYR A 443 -2.15 -2.04 -16.62
C TYR A 443 -3.20 -1.59 -15.60
N ALA A 444 -2.86 -1.65 -14.32
CA ALA A 444 -3.77 -1.31 -13.24
C ALA A 444 -4.18 0.17 -13.25
N ILE A 445 -3.21 1.08 -13.36
CA ILE A 445 -3.52 2.51 -13.39
C ILE A 445 -4.19 2.92 -14.71
N PHE A 446 -3.81 2.28 -15.83
CA PHE A 446 -4.46 2.50 -17.12
C PHE A 446 -5.93 2.13 -17.05
N THR A 447 -6.25 0.94 -16.55
CA THR A 447 -7.63 0.43 -16.44
C THR A 447 -8.46 1.27 -15.47
N LEU A 448 -7.88 1.69 -14.34
CA LEU A 448 -8.54 2.58 -13.39
C LEU A 448 -8.90 3.94 -14.01
N LEU A 449 -7.93 4.57 -14.67
CA LEU A 449 -8.16 5.85 -15.34
C LEU A 449 -9.17 5.71 -16.49
N LEU A 450 -9.05 4.66 -17.31
CA LEU A 450 -10.00 4.39 -18.39
C LEU A 450 -11.44 4.28 -17.86
N ARG A 451 -11.61 3.51 -16.76
CA ARG A 451 -12.91 3.32 -16.11
C ARG A 451 -13.56 4.64 -15.70
N TYR A 452 -12.79 5.53 -15.07
CA TYR A 452 -13.34 6.78 -14.56
C TYR A 452 -13.43 7.89 -15.60
N THR A 453 -12.53 7.93 -16.58
CA THR A 453 -12.54 8.99 -17.61
C THR A 453 -13.52 8.71 -18.75
N HIS A 454 -13.77 7.45 -19.10
CA HIS A 454 -14.55 7.07 -20.29
C HIS A 454 -15.68 6.06 -19.99
N GLY A 455 -15.57 5.31 -18.89
CA GLY A 455 -16.37 4.10 -18.67
C GLY A 455 -15.73 2.88 -19.34
N SER A 456 -16.04 1.68 -18.84
CA SER A 456 -15.44 0.43 -19.32
C SER A 456 -15.88 0.03 -20.74
N ALA A 457 -16.96 0.59 -21.26
CA ALA A 457 -17.45 0.31 -22.62
C ALA A 457 -16.57 0.91 -23.73
N SER A 458 -15.73 1.91 -23.42
CA SER A 458 -14.81 2.53 -24.38
C SER A 458 -13.46 1.83 -24.49
N SER A 459 -13.49 0.49 -24.47
CA SER A 459 -12.33 -0.40 -24.40
C SER A 459 -11.26 -0.23 -25.50
N ASN A 460 -11.53 0.57 -26.54
CA ASN A 460 -10.62 0.75 -27.69
C ASN A 460 -9.79 2.03 -27.63
N THR A 461 -9.87 2.84 -26.59
CA THR A 461 -9.09 4.07 -26.45
C THR A 461 -7.77 3.80 -25.75
N LEU A 462 -6.65 4.03 -26.46
CA LEU A 462 -5.31 4.06 -25.88
C LEU A 462 -4.94 5.46 -25.36
N ASN A 463 -5.57 6.51 -25.89
CA ASN A 463 -5.36 7.89 -25.46
C ASN A 463 -6.40 8.28 -24.40
N LEU A 464 -6.04 8.12 -23.14
CA LEU A 464 -6.91 8.43 -21.99
C LEU A 464 -7.29 9.92 -21.87
N SER A 465 -6.63 10.83 -22.61
CA SER A 465 -6.92 12.27 -22.58
C SER A 465 -7.87 12.72 -23.70
N LYS A 466 -8.18 11.84 -24.65
CA LYS A 466 -9.08 12.19 -25.74
C LYS A 466 -10.53 12.06 -25.28
N GLU A 467 -11.29 13.17 -25.29
CA GLU A 467 -12.71 13.21 -24.89
C GLU A 467 -12.93 12.68 -23.46
N ALA A 468 -11.94 12.86 -22.58
CA ALA A 468 -11.95 12.35 -21.22
C ALA A 468 -12.81 13.24 -20.31
N SER A 469 -13.57 12.61 -19.41
CA SER A 469 -14.07 13.28 -18.22
C SER A 469 -12.93 13.37 -17.20
N TRP A 470 -12.42 14.58 -16.93
CA TRP A 470 -11.27 14.77 -16.03
C TRP A 470 -11.62 15.67 -14.85
N TRP A 471 -11.72 15.10 -13.67
CA TRP A 471 -12.18 15.75 -12.43
C TRP A 471 -11.18 16.73 -11.80
N TRP A 472 -9.94 16.81 -12.30
CA TRP A 472 -8.97 17.80 -11.88
C TRP A 472 -8.81 18.89 -12.98
N GLU A 473 -9.85 19.68 -13.22
CA GLU A 473 -9.86 20.68 -14.29
C GLU A 473 -8.72 21.69 -14.21
N SER A 474 -8.31 22.07 -12.97
CA SER A 474 -7.19 22.98 -12.73
C SER A 474 -5.81 22.32 -12.84
N ALA A 475 -5.73 20.99 -12.98
CA ALA A 475 -4.45 20.30 -13.06
C ALA A 475 -3.81 20.49 -14.45
N PRO A 476 -2.51 20.82 -14.51
CA PRO A 476 -1.81 21.02 -15.79
C PRO A 476 -1.56 19.71 -16.57
N ILE A 477 -1.95 18.56 -16.01
CA ILE A 477 -1.70 17.23 -16.56
C ILE A 477 -3.03 16.45 -16.72
N GLY A 478 -3.20 15.85 -17.89
CA GLY A 478 -4.35 14.98 -18.17
C GLY A 478 -4.10 13.50 -17.79
N PRO A 479 -5.13 12.65 -17.90
CA PRO A 479 -5.06 11.26 -17.46
C PRO A 479 -3.99 10.41 -18.16
N SER A 480 -3.69 10.63 -19.45
CA SER A 480 -2.59 9.96 -20.14
C SER A 480 -1.24 10.27 -19.51
N ALA A 481 -0.99 11.53 -19.15
CA ALA A 481 0.25 11.93 -18.48
C ALA A 481 0.36 11.32 -17.09
N VAL A 482 -0.74 11.27 -16.32
CA VAL A 482 -0.78 10.61 -15.01
C VAL A 482 -0.42 9.12 -15.13
N CYS A 483 -0.98 8.41 -16.10
CA CYS A 483 -0.67 7.01 -16.36
C CYS A 483 0.82 6.79 -16.67
N LEU A 484 1.40 7.62 -17.55
CA LEU A 484 2.82 7.55 -17.92
C LEU A 484 3.74 7.89 -16.74
N ILE A 485 3.42 8.93 -15.97
CA ILE A 485 4.18 9.34 -14.78
C ILE A 485 4.19 8.21 -13.75
N ALA A 486 3.03 7.63 -13.42
CA ALA A 486 2.95 6.52 -12.48
C ALA A 486 3.77 5.31 -12.92
N SER A 487 3.70 4.96 -14.20
CA SER A 487 4.39 3.79 -14.75
C SER A 487 5.91 3.99 -14.78
N PHE A 488 6.36 5.14 -15.26
CA PHE A 488 7.78 5.48 -15.29
C PHE A 488 8.37 5.63 -13.89
N ALA A 489 7.68 6.36 -13.01
CA ALA A 489 8.09 6.57 -11.63
C ALA A 489 8.20 5.25 -10.86
N PHE A 490 7.26 4.30 -11.07
CA PHE A 490 7.32 2.98 -10.47
C PHE A 490 8.56 2.19 -10.89
N ILE A 491 8.83 2.13 -12.21
CA ILE A 491 10.00 1.39 -12.74
C ILE A 491 11.30 2.02 -12.24
N VAL A 492 11.40 3.35 -12.25
CA VAL A 492 12.59 4.08 -11.78
C VAL A 492 12.78 3.85 -10.28
N ALA A 493 11.73 4.02 -9.47
CA ALA A 493 11.79 3.80 -8.02
C ALA A 493 12.22 2.37 -7.67
N LEU A 494 11.59 1.36 -8.29
CA LEU A 494 11.91 -0.04 -8.05
C LEU A 494 13.36 -0.37 -8.47
N THR A 495 13.78 0.09 -9.65
CA THR A 495 15.14 -0.14 -10.15
C THR A 495 16.18 0.48 -9.24
N ILE A 496 16.01 1.75 -8.86
CA ILE A 496 16.96 2.44 -7.97
C ILE A 496 16.98 1.79 -6.58
N ALA A 497 15.83 1.45 -6.00
CA ALA A 497 15.75 0.77 -4.71
C ALA A 497 16.50 -0.56 -4.73
N LEU A 498 16.36 -1.34 -5.80
CA LEU A 498 17.06 -2.61 -5.98
C LEU A 498 18.57 -2.44 -6.22
N LEU A 499 18.99 -1.35 -6.87
CA LEU A 499 20.40 -1.01 -7.05
C LEU A 499 21.04 -0.55 -5.74
N LEU A 500 20.38 0.32 -4.98
CA LEU A 500 20.88 0.82 -3.69
C LEU A 500 20.93 -0.27 -2.60
N THR A 501 20.10 -1.31 -2.73
CA THR A 501 20.08 -2.45 -1.80
C THR A 501 20.97 -3.62 -2.25
N ARG A 502 21.83 -3.40 -3.25
CA ARG A 502 22.78 -4.40 -3.73
C ARG A 502 23.80 -4.72 -2.62
N GLU A 503 23.88 -5.97 -2.22
CA GLU A 503 25.00 -6.43 -1.38
C GLU A 503 26.29 -6.38 -2.20
N GLU A 504 27.31 -5.71 -1.65
CA GLU A 504 28.67 -5.86 -2.14
C GLU A 504 29.12 -7.29 -1.83
N VAL A 505 29.51 -8.01 -2.86
CA VAL A 505 30.28 -9.25 -2.66
C VAL A 505 31.60 -8.80 -2.06
N SER A 506 31.80 -9.00 -0.76
CA SER A 506 33.14 -8.92 -0.20
C SER A 506 33.94 -10.09 -0.80
N ASP A 507 34.86 -9.78 -1.70
CA ASP A 507 35.85 -10.72 -2.25
C ASP A 507 36.84 -11.23 -1.19
N SER A 508 36.47 -11.19 0.09
CA SER A 508 37.31 -11.64 1.21
C SER A 508 37.01 -13.08 1.63
N ALA A 509 36.83 -13.98 0.67
CA ALA A 509 36.94 -15.40 0.92
C ALA A 509 37.97 -15.98 -0.05
N SER A 510 39.23 -15.53 0.08
CA SER A 510 40.36 -16.38 -0.26
C SER A 510 40.33 -17.55 0.73
N PRO A 511 40.31 -18.80 0.26
CA PRO A 511 40.52 -19.94 1.16
C PRO A 511 41.93 -19.77 1.73
N ARG A 512 42.08 -19.55 3.02
CA ARG A 512 43.31 -19.88 3.71
C ARG A 512 43.23 -21.37 3.97
N ASP A 513 44.17 -22.06 3.33
CA ASP A 513 44.51 -23.46 3.50
C ASP A 513 44.67 -23.84 4.99
#